data_3fab49f6b667e3c95c357ed2955183a4
#
_entry.id   3fab49f6b667e3c95c357ed2955183a4
#
_cell.length_a   1.000
_cell.length_b   1.000
_cell.length_c   1.000
_cell.angle_alpha   90.00
_cell.angle_beta   90.00
_cell.angle_gamma   90.00
#
_symmetry.space_group_name_H-M   'P 1'
#
loop_
_entity.id
_entity.type
_entity.pdbx_description
1 polymer ?
#
loop_
_entity_poly.entity_id
_entity_poly.type
_entity_poly.pdbx_seq_one_letter_code
_entity_poly.pdbx_strand_id
1 'polypeptide(L)'
;MMINARLDKAQTSTWKALFRSGRCIVPADGWYEWVAERGRKQPYYIQPNDAAPLFFAGLSSVADDHAAEPPAGTVDGFVIVTDAAAGGMLDVHDRRPLVLSPQEAQAWLDPATTFDEATHIANNARTRPEDFHWFRVTPQVNRSGAGNDDASFNQPIGDDE
;
A
#
# COMPACT_ATOMS: atom_id res chain seq x y z
N MET A 1 3.16 9.92 -13.33
CA MET A 1 3.37 8.54 -12.88
C MET A 1 2.31 8.24 -11.82
N MET A 2 1.55 7.14 -11.97
CA MET A 2 0.58 6.70 -10.95
C MET A 2 1.31 5.75 -10.01
N ILE A 3 1.20 5.98 -8.71
CA ILE A 3 1.82 5.14 -7.66
C ILE A 3 0.79 4.31 -6.91
N ASN A 4 -0.49 4.64 -7.03
CA ASN A 4 -1.60 3.96 -6.35
C ASN A 4 -2.74 3.67 -7.33
N ALA A 5 -3.40 2.51 -7.15
CA ALA A 5 -4.62 2.12 -7.82
C ALA A 5 -5.79 2.15 -6.83
N ARG A 6 -6.75 3.04 -7.05
CA ARG A 6 -7.94 3.12 -6.21
C ARG A 6 -8.87 1.92 -6.47
N LEU A 7 -9.29 1.23 -5.41
CA LEU A 7 -10.18 0.07 -5.51
C LEU A 7 -11.52 0.42 -6.19
N ASP A 8 -12.10 1.58 -5.89
CA ASP A 8 -13.34 2.04 -6.52
C ASP A 8 -13.20 2.33 -8.03
N LYS A 9 -11.96 2.29 -8.58
CA LYS A 9 -11.66 2.42 -10.01
C LYS A 9 -11.20 1.12 -10.66
N ALA A 10 -11.26 -0.03 -9.97
CA ALA A 10 -10.80 -1.32 -10.48
C ALA A 10 -11.44 -1.71 -11.82
N GLN A 11 -12.70 -1.32 -12.07
CA GLN A 11 -13.45 -1.62 -13.29
C GLN A 11 -13.02 -0.77 -14.51
N THR A 12 -12.21 0.27 -14.33
CA THR A 12 -11.78 1.11 -15.44
C THR A 12 -10.81 0.37 -16.36
N SER A 13 -10.74 0.79 -17.62
CA SER A 13 -9.83 0.21 -18.62
C SER A 13 -8.36 0.22 -18.17
N THR A 14 -7.98 1.21 -17.37
CA THR A 14 -6.62 1.36 -16.84
C THR A 14 -6.23 0.20 -15.92
N TRP A 15 -7.14 -0.23 -15.03
CA TRP A 15 -6.80 -1.18 -13.97
C TRP A 15 -7.34 -2.59 -14.20
N LYS A 16 -8.42 -2.74 -14.97
CA LYS A 16 -9.12 -4.02 -15.15
C LYS A 16 -8.20 -5.14 -15.65
N ALA A 17 -7.31 -4.84 -16.58
CA ALA A 17 -6.34 -5.83 -17.09
C ALA A 17 -5.38 -6.29 -15.99
N LEU A 18 -4.83 -5.34 -15.20
CA LEU A 18 -3.90 -5.65 -14.11
C LEU A 18 -4.59 -6.37 -12.94
N PHE A 19 -5.83 -6.04 -12.62
CA PHE A 19 -6.63 -6.83 -11.66
C PHE A 19 -6.85 -8.26 -12.11
N ARG A 20 -6.83 -8.52 -13.41
CA ARG A 20 -6.99 -9.86 -13.96
C ARG A 20 -5.70 -10.68 -13.95
N SER A 21 -4.57 -10.08 -14.33
CA SER A 21 -3.34 -10.83 -14.60
C SER A 21 -2.04 -10.18 -14.08
N GLY A 22 -2.12 -9.00 -13.45
CA GLY A 22 -0.95 -8.30 -12.94
C GLY A 22 -0.95 -8.16 -11.41
N ARG A 23 -1.67 -9.02 -10.68
CA ARG A 23 -1.72 -8.95 -9.23
C ARG A 23 -0.39 -9.36 -8.62
N CYS A 24 0.06 -8.61 -7.62
CA CYS A 24 1.25 -8.90 -6.83
C CYS A 24 1.00 -8.56 -5.36
N ILE A 25 1.93 -8.94 -4.50
CA ILE A 25 1.96 -8.56 -3.09
C ILE A 25 3.19 -7.71 -2.84
N VAL A 26 3.01 -6.62 -2.10
CA VAL A 26 4.08 -5.79 -1.59
C VAL A 26 4.16 -6.02 -0.07
N PRO A 27 5.17 -6.78 0.42
CA PRO A 27 5.36 -6.95 1.85
C PRO A 27 5.84 -5.65 2.49
N ALA A 28 5.37 -5.36 3.70
CA ALA A 28 5.77 -4.18 4.45
C ALA A 28 5.62 -4.41 5.96
N ASP A 29 6.38 -3.64 6.75
CA ASP A 29 6.24 -3.60 8.22
C ASP A 29 5.30 -2.48 8.67
N GLY A 30 4.95 -1.57 7.77
CA GLY A 30 4.08 -0.43 7.99
C GLY A 30 4.09 0.53 6.80
N TRP A 31 3.51 1.70 6.99
CA TRP A 31 3.53 2.77 5.99
C TRP A 31 3.47 4.14 6.63
N TYR A 32 3.83 5.16 5.87
CA TYR A 32 3.76 6.55 6.30
C TYR A 32 2.54 7.24 5.73
N GLU A 33 1.94 8.12 6.57
CA GLU A 33 0.90 9.06 6.16
C GLU A 33 1.21 10.45 6.74
N TRP A 34 0.66 11.49 6.12
CA TRP A 34 0.97 12.87 6.47
C TRP A 34 -0.27 13.64 6.88
N VAL A 35 -0.29 14.08 8.14
CA VAL A 35 -1.35 14.92 8.71
C VAL A 35 -0.96 16.39 8.65
N ALA A 36 -1.91 17.26 8.32
CA ALA A 36 -1.70 18.71 8.40
C ALA A 36 -1.84 19.19 9.85
N GLU A 37 -0.70 19.46 10.50
CA GLU A 37 -0.66 19.97 11.87
C GLU A 37 0.01 21.34 11.90
N ARG A 38 -0.64 22.33 12.52
CA ARG A 38 -0.09 23.69 12.72
C ARG A 38 0.51 24.29 11.42
N GLY A 39 -0.10 24.02 10.28
CA GLY A 39 0.37 24.51 8.97
C GLY A 39 1.55 23.76 8.36
N ARG A 40 1.95 22.63 8.93
CA ARG A 40 3.02 21.74 8.42
C ARG A 40 2.47 20.36 8.19
N LYS A 41 3.12 19.57 7.33
CA LYS A 41 2.83 18.15 7.16
C LYS A 41 3.66 17.35 8.17
N GLN A 42 2.99 16.79 9.15
CA GLN A 42 3.57 15.88 10.14
C GLN A 42 3.44 14.45 9.64
N PRO A 43 4.54 13.71 9.45
CA PRO A 43 4.48 12.30 9.11
C PRO A 43 4.13 11.45 10.32
N TYR A 44 3.30 10.44 10.08
CA TYR A 44 2.96 9.37 10.99
C TYR A 44 3.41 8.04 10.39
N TYR A 45 3.93 7.15 11.21
CA TYR A 45 4.15 5.76 10.85
C TYR A 45 3.02 4.91 11.40
N ILE A 46 2.46 4.07 10.54
CA ILE A 46 1.33 3.19 10.86
C ILE A 46 1.84 1.76 10.76
N GLN A 47 1.66 0.97 11.80
CA GLN A 47 2.11 -0.42 11.84
C GLN A 47 1.08 -1.31 12.53
N PRO A 48 1.10 -2.64 12.30
CA PRO A 48 0.19 -3.58 12.96
C PRO A 48 0.51 -3.70 14.45
N ASN A 49 -0.52 -3.97 15.26
CA ASN A 49 -0.37 -4.12 16.70
C ASN A 49 0.44 -5.34 17.12
N ASP A 50 0.46 -6.38 16.28
CA ASP A 50 1.14 -7.67 16.53
C ASP A 50 2.54 -7.75 15.90
N ALA A 51 3.00 -6.67 15.28
CA ALA A 51 4.25 -6.61 14.53
C ALA A 51 4.39 -7.70 13.43
N ALA A 52 3.28 -8.28 12.98
CA ALA A 52 3.28 -9.21 11.85
C ALA A 52 3.52 -8.46 10.52
N PRO A 53 4.15 -9.10 9.53
CA PRO A 53 4.33 -8.49 8.22
C PRO A 53 2.97 -8.24 7.55
N LEU A 54 2.85 -7.10 6.90
CA LEU A 54 1.69 -6.70 6.12
C LEU A 54 1.82 -7.18 4.67
N PHE A 55 0.69 -7.53 4.07
CA PHE A 55 0.59 -7.92 2.66
C PHE A 55 -0.27 -6.88 1.92
N PHE A 56 0.36 -5.87 1.34
CA PHE A 56 -0.37 -4.91 0.53
C PHE A 56 -0.74 -5.52 -0.82
N ALA A 57 -2.01 -5.43 -1.19
CA ALA A 57 -2.44 -5.75 -2.54
C ALA A 57 -1.78 -4.78 -3.52
N GLY A 58 -1.08 -5.33 -4.49
CA GLY A 58 -0.42 -4.58 -5.55
C GLY A 58 -0.87 -5.02 -6.94
N LEU A 59 -0.59 -4.18 -7.91
CA LEU A 59 -0.75 -4.47 -9.33
C LEU A 59 0.56 -4.13 -10.05
N SER A 60 1.08 -5.06 -10.84
CA SER A 60 2.33 -4.92 -11.56
C SER A 60 2.12 -5.01 -13.07
N SER A 61 2.85 -4.21 -13.81
CA SER A 61 2.98 -4.31 -15.26
C SER A 61 4.22 -5.11 -15.69
N VAL A 62 5.01 -5.58 -14.74
CA VAL A 62 6.17 -6.45 -15.03
C VAL A 62 5.65 -7.80 -15.52
N ALA A 63 6.13 -8.24 -16.68
CA ALA A 63 5.79 -9.56 -17.20
C ALA A 63 6.44 -10.66 -16.34
N ASP A 64 5.72 -11.77 -16.13
CA ASP A 64 6.23 -12.92 -15.36
C ASP A 64 7.43 -13.60 -16.06
N ASP A 65 7.64 -13.34 -17.34
CA ASP A 65 8.75 -13.88 -18.12
C ASP A 65 9.97 -12.95 -18.05
N HIS A 66 10.81 -13.19 -17.05
CA HIS A 66 12.10 -12.50 -16.88
C HIS A 66 13.08 -12.72 -18.07
N ALA A 67 12.74 -13.56 -19.05
CA ALA A 67 13.56 -13.84 -20.23
C ALA A 67 13.23 -12.93 -21.42
N ALA A 68 12.12 -12.22 -21.42
CA ALA A 68 11.76 -11.31 -22.50
C ALA A 68 12.10 -9.85 -22.09
N GLU A 69 12.90 -9.18 -22.94
CA GLU A 69 13.05 -7.73 -22.78
C GLU A 69 11.67 -7.06 -22.95
N PRO A 70 11.26 -6.19 -22.02
CA PRO A 70 10.00 -5.48 -22.16
C PRO A 70 10.00 -4.65 -23.44
N PRO A 71 8.85 -4.51 -24.12
CA PRO A 71 8.76 -3.68 -25.31
C PRO A 71 9.31 -2.28 -25.06
N ALA A 72 10.03 -1.71 -26.01
CA ALA A 72 10.61 -0.37 -25.88
C ALA A 72 9.52 0.65 -25.51
N GLY A 73 9.74 1.38 -24.42
CA GLY A 73 8.78 2.34 -23.88
C GLY A 73 7.83 1.80 -22.80
N THR A 74 7.91 0.51 -22.45
CA THR A 74 7.23 -0.04 -21.29
C THR A 74 7.92 0.46 -20.01
N VAL A 75 7.17 1.02 -19.09
CA VAL A 75 7.67 1.38 -17.77
C VAL A 75 7.31 0.23 -16.84
N ASP A 76 8.30 -0.58 -16.49
CA ASP A 76 8.15 -1.62 -15.49
C ASP A 76 7.91 -0.97 -14.13
N GLY A 77 6.94 -1.52 -13.41
CA GLY A 77 6.63 -1.00 -12.10
C GLY A 77 5.42 -1.67 -11.48
N PHE A 78 5.17 -1.31 -10.25
CA PHE A 78 3.97 -1.71 -9.54
C PHE A 78 3.29 -0.49 -8.90
N VAL A 79 2.02 -0.67 -8.57
CA VAL A 79 1.23 0.28 -7.79
C VAL A 79 0.58 -0.44 -6.62
N ILE A 80 0.36 0.26 -5.51
CA ILE A 80 -0.37 -0.27 -4.37
C ILE A 80 -1.87 0.00 -4.58
N VAL A 81 -2.69 -1.03 -4.37
CA VAL A 81 -4.15 -0.84 -4.32
C VAL A 81 -4.50 -0.12 -3.03
N THR A 82 -5.33 0.91 -3.15
CA THR A 82 -5.79 1.70 -1.99
C THR A 82 -7.30 1.67 -1.87
N ASP A 83 -7.77 1.62 -0.62
CA ASP A 83 -9.17 1.71 -0.27
C ASP A 83 -9.45 2.91 0.63
N ALA A 84 -10.73 3.20 0.89
CA ALA A 84 -11.12 4.23 1.83
C ALA A 84 -10.67 3.87 3.25
N ALA A 85 -10.13 4.84 3.97
CA ALA A 85 -9.86 4.70 5.38
C ALA A 85 -11.18 4.71 6.19
N ALA A 86 -11.15 4.07 7.35
CA ALA A 86 -12.29 4.02 8.28
C ALA A 86 -11.82 4.21 9.72
N GLY A 87 -12.74 4.46 10.63
CA GLY A 87 -12.45 4.65 12.06
C GLY A 87 -11.46 5.80 12.29
N GLY A 88 -10.62 5.69 13.31
CA GLY A 88 -9.62 6.71 13.68
C GLY A 88 -8.55 6.96 12.62
N MET A 89 -8.37 6.07 11.65
CA MET A 89 -7.46 6.30 10.52
C MET A 89 -7.90 7.45 9.61
N LEU A 90 -9.18 7.84 9.61
CA LEU A 90 -9.67 9.02 8.89
C LEU A 90 -9.01 10.31 9.37
N ASP A 91 -8.59 10.37 10.63
CA ASP A 91 -7.89 11.53 11.19
C ASP A 91 -6.47 11.67 10.61
N VAL A 92 -5.91 10.57 10.09
CA VAL A 92 -4.58 10.53 9.48
C VAL A 92 -4.66 10.72 7.98
N HIS A 93 -5.50 9.93 7.28
CA HIS A 93 -5.72 10.06 5.84
C HIS A 93 -7.07 9.43 5.44
N ASP A 94 -7.70 9.94 4.36
CA ASP A 94 -8.96 9.42 3.83
C ASP A 94 -8.80 8.08 3.06
N ARG A 95 -7.57 7.67 2.81
CA ARG A 95 -7.23 6.42 2.10
C ARG A 95 -6.10 5.67 2.80
N ARG A 96 -6.11 4.35 2.63
CA ARG A 96 -5.05 3.47 3.15
C ARG A 96 -4.67 2.41 2.12
N PRO A 97 -3.48 1.80 2.20
CA PRO A 97 -3.18 0.57 1.48
C PRO A 97 -4.22 -0.50 1.76
N LEU A 98 -4.57 -1.28 0.74
CA LEU A 98 -5.39 -2.47 0.91
C LEU A 98 -4.52 -3.58 1.51
N VAL A 99 -4.70 -3.85 2.80
CA VAL A 99 -3.99 -4.89 3.53
C VAL A 99 -4.80 -6.18 3.48
N LEU A 100 -4.16 -7.25 3.05
CA LEU A 100 -4.74 -8.60 2.96
C LEU A 100 -4.24 -9.47 4.11
N SER A 101 -5.08 -10.36 4.62
CA SER A 101 -4.64 -11.48 5.46
C SER A 101 -3.77 -12.45 4.65
N PRO A 102 -2.99 -13.35 5.29
CA PRO A 102 -2.19 -14.35 4.57
C PRO A 102 -3.02 -15.19 3.59
N GLN A 103 -4.23 -15.58 3.97
CA GLN A 103 -5.13 -16.36 3.13
C GLN A 103 -5.67 -15.57 1.94
N GLU A 104 -6.05 -14.30 2.16
CA GLU A 104 -6.47 -13.39 1.09
C GLU A 104 -5.32 -13.07 0.14
N ALA A 105 -4.09 -12.90 0.66
CA ALA A 105 -2.90 -12.67 -0.15
C ALA A 105 -2.57 -13.88 -1.04
N GLN A 106 -2.72 -15.09 -0.52
CA GLN A 106 -2.56 -16.32 -1.30
C GLN A 106 -3.59 -16.39 -2.43
N ALA A 107 -4.86 -16.14 -2.13
CA ALA A 107 -5.93 -16.13 -3.12
C ALA A 107 -5.75 -14.98 -4.14
N TRP A 108 -5.25 -13.82 -3.70
CA TRP A 108 -4.94 -12.69 -4.57
C TRP A 108 -3.87 -13.03 -5.61
N LEU A 109 -2.85 -13.81 -5.23
CA LEU A 109 -1.75 -14.23 -6.10
C LEU A 109 -2.11 -15.40 -7.01
N ASP A 110 -3.16 -16.16 -6.71
CA ASP A 110 -3.53 -17.33 -7.51
C ASP A 110 -3.89 -16.90 -8.95
N PRO A 111 -3.19 -17.38 -9.97
CA PRO A 111 -3.49 -17.06 -11.36
C PRO A 111 -4.87 -17.54 -11.82
N ALA A 112 -5.46 -18.52 -11.13
CA ALA A 112 -6.83 -18.98 -11.39
C ALA A 112 -7.90 -18.01 -10.87
N THR A 113 -7.56 -17.12 -9.94
CA THR A 113 -8.50 -16.12 -9.40
C THR A 113 -8.95 -15.16 -10.49
N THR A 114 -10.23 -15.16 -10.76
CA THR A 114 -10.85 -14.31 -11.77
C THR A 114 -10.86 -12.84 -11.33
N PHE A 115 -11.16 -11.94 -12.26
CA PHE A 115 -11.31 -10.50 -11.94
C PHE A 115 -12.40 -10.26 -10.87
N ASP A 116 -13.53 -10.96 -10.95
CA ASP A 116 -14.65 -10.79 -10.02
C ASP A 116 -14.28 -11.30 -8.62
N GLU A 117 -13.59 -12.44 -8.53
CA GLU A 117 -13.07 -12.97 -7.27
C GLU A 117 -12.00 -12.04 -6.66
N ALA A 118 -11.05 -11.53 -7.45
CA ALA A 118 -10.06 -10.58 -6.98
C ALA A 118 -10.72 -9.29 -6.45
N THR A 119 -11.73 -8.79 -7.15
CA THR A 119 -12.50 -7.63 -6.72
C THR A 119 -13.29 -7.93 -5.44
N HIS A 120 -13.84 -9.15 -5.32
CA HIS A 120 -14.54 -9.61 -4.11
C HIS A 120 -13.57 -9.67 -2.91
N ILE A 121 -12.39 -10.27 -3.07
CA ILE A 121 -11.33 -10.29 -2.03
C ILE A 121 -11.03 -8.87 -1.58
N ALA A 122 -10.75 -7.97 -2.52
CA ALA A 122 -10.39 -6.59 -2.22
C ALA A 122 -11.50 -5.82 -1.47
N ASN A 123 -12.75 -5.99 -1.85
CA ASN A 123 -13.89 -5.31 -1.20
C ASN A 123 -14.27 -5.91 0.17
N ASN A 124 -13.79 -7.11 0.49
CA ASN A 124 -14.13 -7.82 1.72
C ASN A 124 -12.89 -8.04 2.62
N ALA A 125 -11.76 -7.44 2.29
CA ALA A 125 -10.55 -7.52 3.12
C ALA A 125 -10.86 -7.09 4.56
N ARG A 126 -10.51 -7.95 5.52
CA ARG A 126 -11.01 -7.87 6.90
C ARG A 126 -10.13 -7.07 7.85
N THR A 127 -9.00 -6.58 7.37
CA THR A 127 -8.09 -5.80 8.20
C THR A 127 -8.76 -4.50 8.65
N ARG A 128 -8.92 -4.33 9.95
CA ARG A 128 -9.66 -3.23 10.56
C ARG A 128 -8.73 -2.14 11.08
N PRO A 129 -9.19 -0.90 11.22
CA PRO A 129 -8.40 0.18 11.83
C PRO A 129 -7.84 -0.18 13.20
N GLU A 130 -8.59 -0.94 14.01
CA GLU A 130 -8.22 -1.38 15.35
C GLU A 130 -7.04 -2.35 15.38
N ASP A 131 -6.71 -2.95 14.24
CA ASP A 131 -5.57 -3.87 14.11
C ASP A 131 -4.25 -3.11 14.00
N PHE A 132 -4.29 -1.77 13.90
CA PHE A 132 -3.13 -0.89 13.75
C PHE A 132 -3.02 0.13 14.88
N HIS A 133 -1.80 0.61 15.07
CA HIS A 133 -1.52 1.84 15.81
C HIS A 133 -0.60 2.74 14.98
N TRP A 134 -0.60 4.03 15.31
CA TRP A 134 0.21 5.02 14.61
C TRP A 134 0.75 6.05 15.57
N PHE A 135 1.90 6.60 15.24
CA PHE A 135 2.60 7.60 16.02
C PHE A 135 3.37 8.56 15.13
N ARG A 136 3.68 9.71 15.67
CA ARG A 136 4.48 10.75 15.00
C ARG A 136 5.90 10.27 14.82
N VAL A 137 6.47 10.56 13.64
CA VAL A 137 7.88 10.28 13.33
C VAL A 137 8.58 11.53 12.83
N THR A 138 9.91 11.45 12.75
CA THR A 138 10.74 12.60 12.33
C THR A 138 10.36 13.11 10.94
N PRO A 139 10.23 14.44 10.74
CA PRO A 139 10.04 15.03 9.42
C PRO A 139 11.18 14.75 8.43
N GLN A 140 12.29 14.18 8.87
CA GLN A 140 13.41 13.80 7.99
C GLN A 140 13.00 12.75 6.96
N VAL A 141 11.99 11.91 7.25
CA VAL A 141 11.42 10.95 6.29
C VAL A 141 10.94 11.61 4.98
N ASN A 142 10.66 12.91 4.98
CA ASN A 142 10.28 13.67 3.78
C ASN A 142 11.45 13.92 2.79
N ARG A 143 12.68 13.66 3.21
CA ARG A 143 13.84 13.87 2.35
C ARG A 143 14.05 12.62 1.51
N SER A 144 13.96 12.75 0.20
CA SER A 144 14.33 11.68 -0.74
C SER A 144 15.78 11.85 -1.19
N GLY A 145 16.50 10.74 -1.34
CA GLY A 145 17.88 10.76 -1.86
C GLY A 145 18.82 9.77 -1.19
N ALA A 146 20.05 9.69 -1.67
CA ALA A 146 21.07 8.82 -1.10
C ALA A 146 21.40 9.25 0.35
N GLY A 147 21.48 8.27 1.26
CA GLY A 147 21.73 8.49 2.69
C GLY A 147 20.47 8.70 3.53
N ASN A 148 19.31 8.50 2.97
CA ASN A 148 18.01 8.64 3.65
C ASN A 148 17.42 7.28 4.09
N ASP A 149 18.27 6.30 4.27
CA ASP A 149 17.92 4.97 4.77
C ASP A 149 18.39 4.84 6.23
N ASP A 150 17.62 5.44 7.14
CA ASP A 150 17.93 5.47 8.57
C ASP A 150 16.82 4.75 9.34
N ALA A 151 17.19 3.72 10.09
CA ALA A 151 16.27 2.91 10.89
C ALA A 151 15.54 3.72 11.98
N SER A 152 15.99 4.95 12.30
CA SER A 152 15.28 5.82 13.24
C SER A 152 14.05 6.49 12.64
N PHE A 153 13.87 6.47 11.33
CA PHE A 153 12.76 7.17 10.67
C PHE A 153 11.39 6.59 10.98
N ASN A 154 11.31 5.34 11.39
CA ASN A 154 10.07 4.69 11.85
C ASN A 154 9.98 4.62 13.40
N GLN A 155 10.77 5.39 14.12
CA GLN A 155 10.69 5.47 15.58
C GLN A 155 9.82 6.65 16.03
N PRO A 156 9.05 6.49 17.13
CA PRO A 156 8.23 7.57 17.66
C PRO A 156 9.10 8.75 18.13
N ILE A 157 8.64 9.96 17.85
CA ILE A 157 9.19 11.20 18.42
C ILE A 157 8.30 11.73 19.53
N GLY A 158 8.84 12.55 20.41
CA GLY A 158 8.07 13.23 21.46
C GLY A 158 7.09 14.26 20.90
N ASP A 159 6.07 14.61 21.68
CA ASP A 159 5.02 15.57 21.29
C ASP A 159 5.53 17.00 21.07
N ASP A 160 6.74 17.30 21.52
CA ASP A 160 7.38 18.64 21.50
C ASP A 160 8.49 18.78 20.43
N GLU A 161 8.72 17.76 19.59
CA GLU A 161 9.72 17.78 18.51
C GLU A 161 9.16 18.11 17.13
#